data_44fec2e05010fbb3566ea0d6a3e0c1af
#
_entry.id   44fec2e05010fbb3566ea0d6a3e0c1af
#
_cell.length_a   1.000
_cell.length_b   1.000
_cell.length_c   1.000
_cell.angle_alpha   90.00
_cell.angle_beta   90.00
_cell.angle_gamma   90.00
#
_symmetry.space_group_name_H-M   'P 1'
#
loop_
_entity.id
_entity.type
_entity.pdbx_description
1 polymer ?
#
loop_
_entity_poly.entity_id
_entity_poly.type
_entity_poly.pdbx_seq_one_letter_code
_entity_poly.pdbx_strand_id
1 'polypeptide(L)'
;MSANPTSTPAVGDLVGTSVTHRRYVPFSHAHYAGNLVDGAYSLAAFGDVATELCIRTDGDEGLFASYAEVQFHAPVYAGDVIEIEAIVVRQGRRSREIEFTVRVVCRGTGEPRESSAAVLDPAIVATTARGTVVVPPPA
;
A
#
# COMPACT_ATOMS: atom_id res chain seq x y z
N MET A 1 -12.70 4.50 -20.14
CA MET A 1 -12.01 5.23 -21.19
C MET A 1 -10.51 5.27 -20.92
N SER A 2 -9.73 4.70 -21.76
CA SER A 2 -8.30 4.65 -21.56
C SER A 2 -7.64 5.95 -21.99
N ALA A 3 -6.65 6.40 -21.23
CA ALA A 3 -5.78 7.47 -21.67
C ALA A 3 -4.93 7.01 -22.85
N ASN A 4 -4.48 7.95 -23.69
CA ASN A 4 -3.52 7.64 -24.73
C ASN A 4 -2.21 7.18 -24.06
N PRO A 5 -1.75 5.93 -24.26
CA PRO A 5 -0.58 5.41 -23.56
C PRO A 5 0.72 6.10 -23.96
N THR A 6 0.74 6.87 -25.06
CA THR A 6 1.93 7.61 -25.46
C THR A 6 1.94 9.04 -24.94
N SER A 7 0.84 9.48 -24.32
CA SER A 7 0.76 10.82 -23.74
C SER A 7 1.58 10.92 -22.47
N THR A 8 2.34 12.01 -22.32
CA THR A 8 3.03 12.33 -21.07
C THR A 8 2.10 13.21 -20.24
N PRO A 9 1.74 12.81 -19.01
CA PRO A 9 0.93 13.65 -18.15
C PRO A 9 1.66 14.95 -17.84
N ALA A 10 0.93 16.05 -17.73
CA ALA A 10 1.51 17.30 -17.26
C ALA A 10 1.94 17.14 -15.80
N VAL A 11 2.98 17.89 -15.38
CA VAL A 11 3.47 17.86 -13.99
C VAL A 11 2.32 18.30 -13.07
N GLY A 12 2.03 17.46 -12.06
CA GLY A 12 0.96 17.70 -11.09
C GLY A 12 -0.39 17.08 -11.43
N ASP A 13 -0.61 16.65 -12.67
CA ASP A 13 -1.90 16.08 -13.10
C ASP A 13 -2.26 14.79 -12.34
N LEU A 14 -1.27 14.04 -11.92
CA LEU A 14 -1.48 12.75 -11.23
C LEU A 14 -1.69 12.88 -9.73
N VAL A 15 -1.37 14.03 -9.16
CA VAL A 15 -1.49 14.25 -7.71
C VAL A 15 -2.93 14.00 -7.26
N GLY A 16 -3.10 13.19 -6.21
CA GLY A 16 -4.40 12.79 -5.70
C GLY A 16 -4.91 11.47 -6.26
N THR A 17 -4.30 10.95 -7.32
CA THR A 17 -4.65 9.61 -7.82
C THR A 17 -4.28 8.58 -6.78
N SER A 18 -5.20 7.66 -6.49
CA SER A 18 -5.00 6.66 -5.46
C SER A 18 -5.47 5.28 -5.90
N VAL A 19 -4.89 4.26 -5.28
CA VAL A 19 -5.29 2.86 -5.40
C VAL A 19 -5.31 2.27 -4.01
N THR A 20 -6.29 1.44 -3.72
CA THR A 20 -6.39 0.72 -2.46
C THR A 20 -6.53 -0.78 -2.75
N HIS A 21 -5.66 -1.57 -2.12
CA HIS A 21 -5.79 -3.01 -2.10
C HIS A 21 -6.35 -3.44 -0.76
N ARG A 22 -7.12 -4.52 -0.77
CA ARG A 22 -7.58 -5.17 0.47
C ARG A 22 -7.08 -6.60 0.43
N ARG A 23 -6.53 -7.06 1.55
CA ARG A 23 -6.02 -8.42 1.61
C ARG A 23 -6.18 -9.01 3.01
N TYR A 24 -6.41 -10.31 3.03
CA TYR A 24 -6.31 -11.12 4.22
C TYR A 24 -4.85 -11.48 4.44
N VAL A 25 -4.35 -11.29 5.66
CA VAL A 25 -2.96 -11.63 6.00
C VAL A 25 -2.90 -13.11 6.36
N PRO A 26 -2.31 -13.95 5.51
CA PRO A 26 -2.29 -15.39 5.77
C PRO A 26 -1.34 -15.73 6.93
N PHE A 27 -1.65 -16.82 7.63
CA PHE A 27 -0.84 -17.27 8.77
C PHE A 27 0.57 -17.69 8.35
N SER A 28 0.79 -17.99 7.07
CA SER A 28 2.13 -18.26 6.54
C SER A 28 3.10 -17.08 6.67
N HIS A 29 2.58 -15.87 6.88
CA HIS A 29 3.40 -14.67 7.08
C HIS A 29 3.60 -14.31 8.55
N ALA A 30 3.11 -15.11 9.48
CA ALA A 30 3.45 -14.94 10.89
C ALA A 30 4.95 -15.09 11.08
N HIS A 31 5.59 -14.11 11.70
CA HIS A 31 7.05 -14.03 11.81
C HIS A 31 7.50 -14.06 13.27
N TYR A 32 6.87 -13.27 14.11
CA TYR A 32 7.19 -13.20 15.53
C TYR A 32 6.18 -13.99 16.36
N ALA A 33 6.47 -14.12 17.65
CA ALA A 33 5.54 -14.75 18.60
C ALA A 33 4.17 -14.05 18.58
N GLY A 34 3.12 -14.83 18.86
CA GLY A 34 1.75 -14.29 18.86
C GLY A 34 1.19 -14.00 17.45
N ASN A 35 1.77 -14.62 16.42
CA ASN A 35 1.35 -14.44 15.03
C ASN A 35 1.59 -13.03 14.50
N LEU A 36 2.50 -12.28 15.10
CA LEU A 36 2.86 -10.95 14.66
C LEU A 36 3.60 -11.03 13.32
N VAL A 37 3.19 -10.19 12.38
CA VAL A 37 3.78 -10.09 11.04
C VAL A 37 4.90 -9.05 11.08
N ASP A 38 5.98 -9.27 10.32
CA ASP A 38 7.08 -8.32 10.28
C ASP A 38 6.75 -7.08 9.42
N GLY A 39 7.49 -6.00 9.64
CA GLY A 39 7.29 -4.76 8.90
C GLY A 39 7.57 -4.88 7.42
N ALA A 40 8.43 -5.80 7.01
CA ALA A 40 8.76 -6.02 5.61
C ALA A 40 7.53 -6.44 4.79
N TYR A 41 6.57 -7.12 5.42
CA TYR A 41 5.32 -7.49 4.78
C TYR A 41 4.54 -6.24 4.30
N SER A 42 4.46 -5.22 5.14
CA SER A 42 3.81 -3.95 4.76
C SER A 42 4.54 -3.26 3.62
N LEU A 43 5.88 -3.28 3.64
CA LEU A 43 6.65 -2.65 2.55
C LEU A 43 6.48 -3.41 1.23
N ALA A 44 6.39 -4.73 1.28
CA ALA A 44 6.08 -5.52 0.08
C ALA A 44 4.68 -5.19 -0.46
N ALA A 45 3.71 -5.04 0.42
CA ALA A 45 2.35 -4.63 0.03
C ALA A 45 2.34 -3.24 -0.60
N PHE A 46 3.15 -2.32 -0.10
CA PHE A 46 3.31 -0.99 -0.73
C PHE A 46 3.86 -1.10 -2.14
N GLY A 47 4.81 -2.01 -2.37
CA GLY A 47 5.32 -2.27 -3.72
C GLY A 47 4.22 -2.74 -4.67
N ASP A 48 3.37 -3.63 -4.21
CA ASP A 48 2.27 -4.16 -5.04
C ASP A 48 1.27 -3.06 -5.42
N VAL A 49 0.84 -2.26 -4.46
CA VAL A 49 -0.15 -1.21 -4.73
C VAL A 49 0.47 -0.09 -5.57
N ALA A 50 1.76 0.21 -5.39
CA ALA A 50 2.47 1.19 -6.21
C ALA A 50 2.56 0.74 -7.66
N THR A 51 2.76 -0.56 -7.89
CA THR A 51 2.79 -1.12 -9.24
C THR A 51 1.46 -0.88 -9.96
N GLU A 52 0.34 -1.18 -9.33
CA GLU A 52 -0.96 -0.91 -9.94
C GLU A 52 -1.18 0.58 -10.17
N LEU A 53 -0.78 1.41 -9.21
CA LEU A 53 -0.91 2.85 -9.35
C LEU A 53 -0.16 3.35 -10.60
N CYS A 54 1.07 2.91 -10.79
CA CYS A 54 1.88 3.30 -11.96
C CYS A 54 1.30 2.77 -13.28
N ILE A 55 0.74 1.56 -13.28
CA ILE A 55 0.06 1.04 -14.46
C ILE A 55 -1.12 1.93 -14.84
N ARG A 56 -1.88 2.38 -13.85
CA ARG A 56 -3.05 3.24 -14.09
C ARG A 56 -2.68 4.64 -14.53
N THR A 57 -1.59 5.19 -13.99
CA THR A 57 -1.18 6.56 -14.31
C THR A 57 -0.31 6.66 -15.55
N ASP A 58 0.53 5.67 -15.80
CA ASP A 58 1.58 5.76 -16.82
C ASP A 58 1.59 4.59 -17.82
N GLY A 59 0.74 3.59 -17.62
CA GLY A 59 0.74 2.41 -18.50
C GLY A 59 2.01 1.56 -18.34
N ASP A 60 2.70 1.69 -17.23
CA ASP A 60 3.97 1.02 -16.96
C ASP A 60 4.04 0.66 -15.49
N GLU A 61 4.63 -0.50 -15.19
CA GLU A 61 4.71 -0.95 -13.80
C GLU A 61 5.57 -0.08 -12.91
N GLY A 62 6.47 0.71 -13.52
CA GLY A 62 7.42 1.52 -12.77
C GLY A 62 8.46 0.68 -12.05
N LEU A 63 9.35 1.37 -11.34
CA LEU A 63 10.37 0.74 -10.52
C LEU A 63 10.50 1.51 -9.21
N PHE A 64 10.39 0.82 -8.10
CA PHE A 64 10.51 1.45 -6.79
C PHE A 64 11.95 1.89 -6.56
N ALA A 65 12.17 3.17 -6.30
CA ALA A 65 13.50 3.73 -6.16
C ALA A 65 13.91 3.89 -4.69
N SER A 66 13.00 4.35 -3.83
CA SER A 66 13.36 4.60 -2.43
C SER A 66 12.12 4.70 -1.54
N TYR A 67 12.33 4.42 -0.26
CA TYR A 67 11.38 4.72 0.81
C TYR A 67 11.95 5.82 1.69
N ALA A 68 11.07 6.62 2.28
CA ALA A 68 11.38 7.59 3.31
C ALA A 68 10.27 7.56 4.36
N GLU A 69 10.60 7.99 5.58
CA GLU A 69 9.60 8.20 6.64
C GLU A 69 8.76 6.95 6.94
N VAL A 70 9.40 5.77 6.93
CA VAL A 70 8.72 4.53 7.28
C VAL A 70 8.47 4.51 8.79
N GLN A 71 7.21 4.35 9.19
CA GLN A 71 6.81 4.29 10.58
C GLN A 71 5.88 3.11 10.82
N PHE A 72 6.18 2.34 11.85
CA PHE A 72 5.35 1.22 12.30
C PHE A 72 4.60 1.68 13.54
N HIS A 73 3.35 2.10 13.37
CA HIS A 73 2.55 2.70 14.44
C HIS A 73 1.86 1.65 15.31
N ALA A 74 1.46 0.53 14.70
CA ALA A 74 0.72 -0.53 15.37
C ALA A 74 1.03 -1.86 14.69
N PRO A 75 0.94 -2.98 15.43
CA PRO A 75 1.22 -4.29 14.85
C PRO A 75 0.15 -4.75 13.87
N VAL A 76 0.59 -5.56 12.89
CA VAL A 76 -0.28 -6.33 12.00
C VAL A 76 -0.11 -7.78 12.38
N TYR A 77 -1.21 -8.51 12.48
CA TYR A 77 -1.18 -9.93 12.82
C TYR A 77 -1.67 -10.79 11.66
N ALA A 78 -1.15 -12.00 11.57
CA ALA A 78 -1.74 -13.00 10.69
C ALA A 78 -3.20 -13.19 11.06
N GLY A 79 -4.06 -13.30 10.05
CA GLY A 79 -5.51 -13.34 10.24
C GLY A 79 -6.19 -11.97 10.19
N ASP A 80 -5.43 -10.88 10.21
CA ASP A 80 -6.01 -9.55 10.00
C ASP A 80 -6.48 -9.39 8.55
N VAL A 81 -7.49 -8.55 8.37
CA VAL A 81 -7.81 -7.98 7.05
C VAL A 81 -7.27 -6.57 7.04
N ILE A 82 -6.48 -6.25 6.03
CA ILE A 82 -5.83 -4.94 5.92
C ILE A 82 -6.22 -4.27 4.61
N GLU A 83 -6.21 -2.94 4.63
CA GLU A 83 -6.26 -2.10 3.44
C GLU A 83 -4.93 -1.41 3.28
N ILE A 84 -4.43 -1.41 2.04
CA ILE A 84 -3.17 -0.76 1.68
C ILE A 84 -3.50 0.32 0.66
N GLU A 85 -3.31 1.56 1.05
CA GLU A 85 -3.59 2.71 0.18
C GLU A 85 -2.29 3.33 -0.30
N ALA A 86 -2.27 3.69 -1.59
CA ALA A 86 -1.22 4.49 -2.19
C ALA A 86 -1.86 5.72 -2.85
N ILE A 87 -1.31 6.90 -2.60
CA ILE A 87 -1.79 8.14 -3.21
C ILE A 87 -0.59 8.94 -3.70
N VAL A 88 -0.68 9.42 -4.94
CA VAL A 88 0.36 10.29 -5.52
C VAL A 88 0.28 11.66 -4.84
N VAL A 89 1.39 12.08 -4.23
CA VAL A 89 1.46 13.38 -3.55
C VAL A 89 2.34 14.37 -4.31
N ARG A 90 3.21 13.88 -5.20
CA ARG A 90 4.04 14.73 -6.03
C ARG A 90 4.39 14.02 -7.33
N GLN A 91 4.35 14.76 -8.42
CA GLN A 91 4.72 14.25 -9.74
C GLN A 91 5.92 15.02 -10.25
N GLY A 92 7.05 14.32 -10.43
CA GLY A 92 8.18 14.81 -11.19
C GLY A 92 8.05 14.39 -12.65
N ARG A 93 9.08 14.67 -13.43
CA ARG A 93 9.05 14.33 -14.86
C ARG A 93 8.95 12.84 -15.08
N ARG A 94 9.69 12.04 -14.32
CA ARG A 94 9.70 10.57 -14.37
C ARG A 94 9.55 9.95 -13.01
N SER A 95 9.31 10.73 -11.97
CA SER A 95 9.15 10.24 -10.61
C SER A 95 7.73 10.47 -10.11
N ARG A 96 7.27 9.55 -9.28
CA ARG A 96 6.00 9.65 -8.58
C ARG A 96 6.30 9.48 -7.11
N GLU A 97 6.06 10.52 -6.33
CA GLU A 97 6.16 10.43 -4.88
C GLU A 97 4.80 10.03 -4.34
N ILE A 98 4.79 8.99 -3.53
CA ILE A 98 3.57 8.31 -3.12
C ILE A 98 3.57 8.22 -1.60
N GLU A 99 2.42 8.53 -0.99
CA GLU A 99 2.19 8.24 0.41
C GLU A 99 1.43 6.93 0.52
N PHE A 100 1.88 6.10 1.46
CA PHE A 100 1.35 4.77 1.69
C PHE A 100 0.81 4.65 3.10
N THR A 101 -0.29 3.91 3.24
CA THR A 101 -0.86 3.60 4.55
C THR A 101 -1.37 2.17 4.55
N VAL A 102 -1.03 1.42 5.59
CA VAL A 102 -1.69 0.16 5.92
C VAL A 102 -2.66 0.41 7.07
N ARG A 103 -3.91 0.01 6.90
CA ARG A 103 -4.93 0.04 7.95
C ARG A 103 -5.43 -1.36 8.23
N VAL A 104 -5.56 -1.72 9.49
CA VAL A 104 -6.20 -2.97 9.88
C VAL A 104 -7.70 -2.69 9.99
N VAL A 105 -8.49 -3.41 9.21
CA VAL A 105 -9.95 -3.18 9.13
C VAL A 105 -10.77 -4.30 9.77
N CYS A 106 -10.19 -5.51 9.92
CA CYS A 106 -10.80 -6.60 10.65
C CYS A 106 -9.73 -7.36 11.42
N ARG A 107 -10.10 -7.88 12.60
CA ARG A 107 -9.16 -8.63 13.43
C ARG A 107 -9.91 -9.65 14.27
N GLY A 108 -9.29 -10.81 14.50
CA GLY A 108 -9.78 -11.81 15.40
C GLY A 108 -9.83 -11.28 16.84
N THR A 109 -10.89 -11.60 17.57
CA THR A 109 -11.06 -11.23 18.97
C THR A 109 -10.82 -12.40 19.92
N GLY A 110 -11.01 -13.64 19.44
CA GLY A 110 -10.90 -14.84 20.25
C GLY A 110 -12.00 -15.03 21.28
N GLU A 111 -12.95 -14.10 21.35
CA GLU A 111 -14.04 -14.11 22.28
C GLU A 111 -15.35 -13.74 21.56
N PRO A 112 -16.47 -14.36 21.84
CA PRO A 112 -16.71 -15.46 22.78
C PRO A 112 -16.23 -16.84 22.29
N ARG A 113 -15.75 -16.93 21.03
CA ARG A 113 -15.19 -18.16 20.46
C ARG A 113 -13.79 -17.88 19.92
N GLU A 114 -12.99 -18.92 19.77
CA GLU A 114 -11.65 -18.77 19.16
C GLU A 114 -11.73 -18.18 17.75
N SER A 115 -12.79 -18.47 17.00
CA SER A 115 -13.01 -17.98 15.64
C SER A 115 -13.67 -16.60 15.58
N SER A 116 -14.04 -16.03 16.71
CA SER A 116 -14.69 -14.71 16.74
C SER A 116 -13.77 -13.62 16.21
N ALA A 117 -14.35 -12.67 15.47
CA ALA A 117 -13.61 -11.58 14.87
C ALA A 117 -14.52 -10.35 14.74
N ALA A 118 -13.93 -9.20 14.57
CA ALA A 118 -14.66 -7.94 14.50
C ALA A 118 -14.14 -7.05 13.37
N VAL A 119 -15.06 -6.26 12.83
CA VAL A 119 -14.71 -5.10 12.00
C VAL A 119 -14.26 -3.99 12.94
N LEU A 120 -13.13 -3.38 12.62
CA LEU A 120 -12.58 -2.28 13.40
C LEU A 120 -13.06 -0.95 12.84
N ASP A 121 -13.73 -0.15 13.67
CA ASP A 121 -14.21 1.17 13.32
C ASP A 121 -14.00 2.12 14.50
N PRO A 122 -13.04 3.06 14.40
CA PRO A 122 -12.20 3.30 13.23
C PRO A 122 -11.16 2.20 13.00
N ALA A 123 -10.70 2.08 11.75
CA ALA A 123 -9.60 1.19 11.40
C ALA A 123 -8.32 1.63 12.11
N ILE A 124 -7.42 0.70 12.33
CA ILE A 124 -6.13 0.99 12.97
C ILE A 124 -5.10 1.30 11.90
N VAL A 125 -4.51 2.50 11.94
CA VAL A 125 -3.36 2.83 11.09
C VAL A 125 -2.15 2.06 11.65
N ALA A 126 -1.66 1.11 10.87
CA ALA A 126 -0.58 0.25 11.31
C ALA A 126 0.79 0.71 10.80
N THR A 127 0.89 1.04 9.52
CA THR A 127 2.16 1.42 8.90
C THR A 127 1.92 2.56 7.93
N THR A 128 2.84 3.53 7.96
CA THR A 128 2.86 4.62 6.97
C THR A 128 4.25 4.73 6.38
N ALA A 129 4.32 5.19 5.14
CA ALA A 129 5.59 5.45 4.47
C ALA A 129 5.40 6.45 3.36
N ARG A 130 6.51 7.00 2.91
CA ARG A 130 6.57 7.75 1.66
C ARG A 130 7.56 7.03 0.76
N GLY A 131 7.26 6.94 -0.51
CA GLY A 131 8.13 6.27 -1.46
C GLY A 131 8.20 7.01 -2.77
N THR A 132 9.26 6.77 -3.51
CA THR A 132 9.45 7.30 -4.85
C THR A 132 9.54 6.15 -5.84
N VAL A 133 8.69 6.19 -6.86
CA VAL A 133 8.69 5.26 -7.98
C VAL A 133 9.09 6.03 -9.21
N VAL A 134 9.91 5.44 -10.06
CA VAL A 134 10.31 6.03 -11.34
C VAL A 134 9.66 5.26 -12.49
N VAL A 135 9.28 5.98 -13.52
CA VAL A 135 8.73 5.41 -14.75
C VAL A 135 9.67 5.71 -15.90
N PRO A 136 9.71 4.86 -16.95
CA PRO A 136 10.58 5.13 -18.08
C PRO A 136 10.06 6.34 -18.86
N PRO A 137 10.92 6.96 -19.70
CA PRO A 137 10.43 8.00 -20.58
C PRO A 137 9.40 7.42 -21.55
N PRO A 138 8.47 8.25 -22.07
CA PRO A 138 7.51 7.78 -23.06
C PRO A 138 8.22 7.15 -24.26
N ALA A 139 7.61 6.07 -24.76
CA ALA A 139 8.13 5.38 -25.95
C ALA A 139 7.98 6.21 -27.21
#